data_9813301e0eea130c0538748b04b5ebb4
#
_entry.id   9813301e0eea130c0538748b04b5ebb4
#
_cell.length_a   1.000
_cell.length_b   1.000
_cell.length_c   1.000
_cell.angle_alpha   90.00
_cell.angle_beta   90.00
_cell.angle_gamma   90.00
#
_symmetry.space_group_name_H-M   'P 1'
#
loop_
_entity.id
_entity.type
_entity.pdbx_description
1 polymer ?
#
loop_
_entity_poly.entity_id
_entity_poly.type
_entity_poly.pdbx_seq_one_letter_code
_entity_poly.pdbx_strand_id
1 'polypeptide(L)'
;SYIAKEFARRIGAKEEEAFFTGDGSGKPLGILAATGGAETGVTAASSTAVTADELMDLFYSLKSPYRKKAVWVLNDSTIKAVRKLKDSTGQYLWQPSLVAGTPDTLLGRPMKTSAYMPVIAAGAKTIAFGDFSYYWIADRQGRSFKRLNELYAANGQVGFLGSQRV
;
A
#
# COMPACT_ATOMS: atom_id res chain seq x y z
N SER A 1 6.24 25.16 -10.83
CA SER A 1 4.98 25.31 -11.57
C SER A 1 3.90 24.44 -10.93
N TYR A 2 2.69 24.97 -10.75
CA TYR A 2 1.53 24.22 -10.20
C TYR A 2 1.22 22.98 -11.04
N ILE A 3 1.24 23.11 -12.36
CA ILE A 3 0.95 22.03 -13.31
C ILE A 3 1.91 20.85 -13.12
N ALA A 4 3.21 21.11 -12.99
CA ALA A 4 4.20 20.05 -12.78
C ALA A 4 3.97 19.30 -11.46
N LYS A 5 3.63 20.01 -10.39
CA LYS A 5 3.30 19.41 -9.09
C LYS A 5 2.05 18.53 -9.16
N GLU A 6 1.00 19.00 -9.86
CA GLU A 6 -0.24 18.25 -10.01
C GLU A 6 -0.05 16.98 -10.85
N PHE A 7 0.74 17.05 -11.93
CA PHE A 7 1.10 15.86 -12.70
C PHE A 7 1.90 14.86 -11.86
N ALA A 8 2.91 15.33 -11.12
CA ALA A 8 3.71 14.45 -10.25
C ALA A 8 2.83 13.76 -9.20
N ARG A 9 1.91 14.50 -8.58
CA ARG A 9 0.96 13.96 -7.61
C ARG A 9 0.05 12.89 -8.22
N ARG A 10 -0.53 13.16 -9.39
CA ARG A 10 -1.46 12.23 -10.07
C ARG A 10 -0.75 10.99 -10.58
N ILE A 11 0.41 11.14 -11.18
CA ILE A 11 1.21 10.01 -11.66
C ILE A 11 1.63 9.14 -10.46
N GLY A 12 2.19 9.75 -9.40
CA GLY A 12 2.59 9.00 -8.20
C GLY A 12 1.42 8.26 -7.54
N ALA A 13 0.23 8.88 -7.48
CA ALA A 13 -0.96 8.21 -6.95
C ALA A 13 -1.38 6.99 -7.80
N LYS A 14 -1.30 7.10 -9.13
CA LYS A 14 -1.62 6.00 -10.04
C LYS A 14 -0.58 4.89 -10.02
N GLU A 15 0.69 5.23 -9.86
CA GLU A 15 1.77 4.26 -9.67
C GLU A 15 1.57 3.49 -8.35
N GLU A 16 1.33 4.19 -7.24
CA GLU A 16 1.08 3.57 -5.96
C GLU A 16 -0.13 2.61 -6.02
N GLU A 17 -1.25 3.04 -6.61
CA GLU A 17 -2.41 2.20 -6.84
C GLU A 17 -2.06 0.92 -7.61
N ALA A 18 -1.30 1.07 -8.71
CA ALA A 18 -0.91 -0.06 -9.56
C ALA A 18 0.07 -1.01 -8.85
N PHE A 19 0.99 -0.51 -8.04
CA PHE A 19 1.92 -1.35 -7.28
C PHE A 19 1.24 -2.17 -6.18
N PHE A 20 0.09 -1.74 -5.69
CA PHE A 20 -0.72 -2.54 -4.76
C PHE A 20 -1.67 -3.49 -5.49
N THR A 21 -2.48 -2.98 -6.40
CA THR A 21 -3.65 -3.70 -6.94
C THR A 21 -3.59 -3.98 -8.44
N GLY A 22 -2.49 -3.64 -9.12
CA GLY A 22 -2.33 -3.89 -10.55
C GLY A 22 -2.39 -5.37 -10.91
N ASP A 23 -2.95 -5.68 -12.07
CA ASP A 23 -3.11 -7.05 -12.58
C ASP A 23 -2.03 -7.45 -13.59
N GLY A 24 -1.09 -6.55 -13.92
CA GLY A 24 -0.04 -6.80 -14.92
C GLY A 24 -0.49 -6.64 -16.37
N SER A 25 -1.74 -6.25 -16.63
CA SER A 25 -2.23 -6.03 -17.99
C SER A 25 -2.28 -4.52 -18.29
N GLY A 26 -1.32 -4.03 -19.06
CA GLY A 26 -1.18 -2.60 -19.38
C GLY A 26 -0.79 -1.71 -18.19
N LYS A 27 -0.48 -2.29 -17.04
CA LYS A 27 -0.04 -1.66 -15.80
C LYS A 27 0.85 -2.63 -15.01
N PRO A 28 1.64 -2.17 -14.03
CA PRO A 28 2.47 -3.03 -13.20
C PRO A 28 1.68 -4.13 -12.49
N LEU A 29 2.34 -5.25 -12.22
CA LEU A 29 1.79 -6.29 -11.36
C LEU A 29 1.89 -5.87 -9.91
N GLY A 30 0.77 -5.70 -9.24
CA GLY A 30 0.70 -5.30 -7.84
C GLY A 30 1.02 -6.43 -6.86
N ILE A 31 1.46 -6.07 -5.67
CA ILE A 31 1.78 -7.04 -4.61
C ILE A 31 0.56 -7.85 -4.15
N LEU A 32 -0.65 -7.31 -4.29
CA LEU A 32 -1.90 -7.97 -3.92
C LEU A 32 -2.54 -8.78 -5.06
N ALA A 33 -1.90 -8.83 -6.24
CA ALA A 33 -2.41 -9.58 -7.38
C ALA A 33 -2.70 -11.04 -7.01
N ALA A 34 -3.73 -11.62 -7.59
CA ALA A 34 -4.11 -13.00 -7.32
C ALA A 34 -3.09 -14.00 -7.87
N THR A 35 -2.51 -13.68 -9.05
CA THR A 35 -1.47 -14.48 -9.70
C THR A 35 -0.19 -13.67 -9.78
N GLY A 36 0.91 -14.22 -9.31
CA GLY A 36 2.22 -13.57 -9.32
C GLY A 36 2.43 -12.47 -8.27
N GLY A 37 1.41 -12.17 -7.46
CA GLY A 37 1.53 -11.28 -6.31
C GLY A 37 2.14 -11.97 -5.09
N ALA A 38 2.07 -11.30 -3.92
CA ALA A 38 2.55 -11.87 -2.66
C ALA A 38 1.73 -13.10 -2.25
N GLU A 39 2.40 -14.05 -1.62
CA GLU A 39 1.77 -15.25 -1.07
C GLU A 39 0.80 -14.91 0.05
N THR A 40 -0.32 -15.64 0.14
CA THR A 40 -1.27 -15.50 1.24
C THR A 40 -0.75 -16.29 2.45
N GLY A 41 -0.26 -15.57 3.46
CA GLY A 41 0.28 -16.20 4.67
C GLY A 41 -0.79 -16.67 5.65
N VAL A 42 -1.90 -15.93 5.75
CA VAL A 42 -3.02 -16.22 6.66
C VAL A 42 -4.34 -15.83 6.01
N THR A 43 -5.36 -16.65 6.22
CA THR A 43 -6.75 -16.31 5.88
C THR A 43 -7.51 -16.08 7.19
N ALA A 44 -8.03 -14.87 7.40
CA ALA A 44 -8.78 -14.53 8.59
C ALA A 44 -10.07 -15.33 8.68
N ALA A 45 -10.45 -15.73 9.92
CA ALA A 45 -11.68 -16.46 10.18
C ALA A 45 -12.93 -15.59 9.98
N SER A 46 -12.81 -14.27 10.18
CA SER A 46 -13.89 -13.30 10.00
C SER A 46 -13.68 -12.43 8.77
N SER A 47 -14.74 -12.16 8.04
CA SER A 47 -14.73 -11.21 6.91
C SER A 47 -14.76 -9.73 7.35
N THR A 48 -15.00 -9.45 8.61
CA THR A 48 -15.24 -8.09 9.13
C THR A 48 -14.28 -7.68 10.25
N ALA A 49 -13.47 -8.61 10.75
CA ALA A 49 -12.56 -8.37 11.86
C ALA A 49 -11.24 -9.12 11.67
N VAL A 50 -10.19 -8.61 12.29
CA VAL A 50 -8.86 -9.25 12.37
C VAL A 50 -8.56 -9.43 13.85
N THR A 51 -7.99 -10.58 14.22
CA THR A 51 -7.61 -10.91 15.60
C THR A 51 -6.11 -10.70 15.83
N ALA A 52 -5.71 -10.61 17.11
CA ALA A 52 -4.30 -10.53 17.47
C ALA A 52 -3.53 -11.80 17.09
N ASP A 53 -4.16 -12.96 17.22
CA ASP A 53 -3.57 -14.26 16.87
C ASP A 53 -3.29 -14.35 15.37
N GLU A 54 -4.22 -13.89 14.52
CA GLU A 54 -4.03 -13.83 13.06
C GLU A 54 -2.88 -12.90 12.65
N LEU A 55 -2.66 -11.81 13.38
CA LEU A 55 -1.52 -10.93 13.17
C LEU A 55 -0.19 -11.62 13.55
N MET A 56 -0.18 -12.38 14.64
CA MET A 56 0.98 -13.19 15.03
C MET A 56 1.24 -14.29 14.02
N ASP A 57 0.21 -14.98 13.56
CA ASP A 57 0.33 -16.03 12.54
C ASP A 57 0.90 -15.46 11.24
N LEU A 58 0.43 -14.29 10.81
CA LEU A 58 0.97 -13.61 9.63
C LEU A 58 2.44 -13.20 9.82
N PHE A 59 2.81 -12.72 11.01
CA PHE A 59 4.19 -12.39 11.34
C PHE A 59 5.10 -13.62 11.23
N TYR A 60 4.66 -14.76 11.74
CA TYR A 60 5.44 -15.99 11.75
C TYR A 60 5.37 -16.78 10.44
N SER A 61 4.39 -16.53 9.57
CA SER A 61 4.34 -17.09 8.22
C SER A 61 5.54 -16.66 7.37
N LEU A 62 6.07 -15.46 7.61
CA LEU A 62 7.28 -14.99 6.94
C LEU A 62 8.52 -15.65 7.54
N LYS A 63 9.38 -16.20 6.68
CA LYS A 63 10.63 -16.86 7.11
C LYS A 63 11.56 -15.88 7.85
N SER A 64 12.24 -16.36 8.88
CA SER A 64 13.06 -15.58 9.81
C SER A 64 14.06 -14.61 9.15
N PRO A 65 14.80 -14.98 8.08
CA PRO A 65 15.76 -14.07 7.45
C PRO A 65 15.12 -12.78 6.92
N TYR A 66 13.88 -12.87 6.41
CA TYR A 66 13.16 -11.74 5.80
C TYR A 66 12.48 -10.86 6.85
N ARG A 67 12.20 -11.38 8.05
CA ARG A 67 11.54 -10.61 9.14
C ARG A 67 12.34 -9.40 9.62
N LYS A 68 13.68 -9.44 9.50
CA LYS A 68 14.56 -8.36 9.98
C LYS A 68 14.32 -7.01 9.29
N LYS A 69 13.92 -7.01 8.03
CA LYS A 69 13.64 -5.82 7.23
C LYS A 69 12.17 -5.69 6.86
N ALA A 70 11.32 -6.57 7.39
CA ALA A 70 9.91 -6.58 7.07
C ALA A 70 9.20 -5.33 7.61
N VAL A 71 8.21 -4.90 6.87
CA VAL A 71 7.34 -3.74 7.16
C VAL A 71 5.89 -4.18 7.02
N TRP A 72 5.04 -3.68 7.90
CA TRP A 72 3.59 -3.81 7.78
C TRP A 72 3.06 -2.72 6.87
N VAL A 73 2.19 -3.09 5.95
CA VAL A 73 1.46 -2.12 5.12
C VAL A 73 -0.03 -2.39 5.22
N LEU A 74 -0.79 -1.37 5.63
CA LEU A 74 -2.22 -1.45 5.89
C LEU A 74 -2.93 -0.17 5.46
N ASN A 75 -4.25 -0.26 5.32
CA ASN A 75 -5.09 0.93 5.25
C ASN A 75 -5.24 1.55 6.64
N ASP A 76 -5.43 2.85 6.71
CA ASP A 76 -5.60 3.59 7.96
C ASP A 76 -6.80 3.09 8.79
N SER A 77 -7.90 2.73 8.11
CA SER A 77 -9.07 2.12 8.76
C SER A 77 -8.75 0.75 9.39
N THR A 78 -7.88 -0.04 8.76
CA THR A 78 -7.43 -1.34 9.28
C THR A 78 -6.52 -1.13 10.50
N ILE A 79 -5.64 -0.14 10.47
CA ILE A 79 -4.83 0.24 11.65
C ILE A 79 -5.72 0.62 12.82
N LYS A 80 -6.76 1.43 12.58
CA LYS A 80 -7.73 1.79 13.61
C LYS A 80 -8.41 0.55 14.21
N ALA A 81 -8.76 -0.45 13.39
CA ALA A 81 -9.34 -1.71 13.87
C ALA A 81 -8.34 -2.50 14.73
N VAL A 82 -7.09 -2.64 14.28
CA VAL A 82 -6.02 -3.33 15.01
C VAL A 82 -5.73 -2.64 16.35
N ARG A 83 -5.70 -1.31 16.39
CA ARG A 83 -5.51 -0.54 17.62
C ARG A 83 -6.63 -0.73 18.64
N LYS A 84 -7.82 -1.08 18.20
CA LYS A 84 -8.99 -1.32 19.06
C LYS A 84 -9.06 -2.74 19.60
N LEU A 85 -8.12 -3.63 19.24
CA LEU A 85 -8.08 -4.97 19.81
C LEU A 85 -7.86 -4.92 21.31
N LYS A 86 -8.69 -5.66 22.04
CA LYS A 86 -8.68 -5.73 23.49
C LYS A 86 -8.49 -7.17 23.95
N ASP A 87 -7.94 -7.35 25.14
CA ASP A 87 -7.90 -8.64 25.81
C ASP A 87 -9.27 -8.99 26.44
N SER A 88 -9.35 -10.16 27.09
CA SER A 88 -10.55 -10.63 27.79
C SER A 88 -10.95 -9.73 28.94
N THR A 89 -10.08 -8.87 29.46
CA THR A 89 -10.33 -7.92 30.54
C THR A 89 -10.74 -6.53 30.05
N GLY A 90 -10.76 -6.33 28.71
CA GLY A 90 -11.11 -5.07 28.06
C GLY A 90 -9.96 -4.06 27.91
N GLN A 91 -8.74 -4.46 28.20
CA GLN A 91 -7.56 -3.63 28.00
C GLN A 91 -7.09 -3.70 26.53
N TYR A 92 -6.62 -2.57 26.00
CA TYR A 92 -6.08 -2.53 24.66
C TYR A 92 -4.77 -3.34 24.59
N LEU A 93 -4.70 -4.27 23.64
CA LEU A 93 -3.53 -5.12 23.42
C LEU A 93 -2.34 -4.31 22.86
N TRP A 94 -2.62 -3.29 22.09
CA TRP A 94 -1.60 -2.43 21.54
C TRP A 94 -1.63 -1.05 22.20
N GLN A 95 -0.50 -0.71 22.82
CA GLN A 95 -0.28 0.63 23.35
C GLN A 95 0.58 1.42 22.37
N PRO A 96 0.03 2.45 21.71
CA PRO A 96 0.81 3.31 20.85
C PRO A 96 1.83 4.08 21.70
N SER A 97 3.03 4.32 21.14
CA SER A 97 4.01 5.18 21.81
C SER A 97 3.44 6.60 21.92
N LEU A 98 3.36 7.11 23.12
CA LEU A 98 3.03 8.52 23.39
C LEU A 98 4.23 9.46 23.17
N VAL A 99 5.40 8.90 22.82
CA VAL A 99 6.59 9.68 22.56
C VAL A 99 6.53 10.22 21.14
N ALA A 100 6.53 11.55 21.00
CA ALA A 100 6.54 12.21 19.70
C ALA A 100 7.81 11.82 18.91
N GLY A 101 7.63 11.47 17.62
CA GLY A 101 8.73 11.11 16.72
C GLY A 101 9.09 9.62 16.70
N THR A 102 8.45 8.77 17.51
CA THR A 102 8.65 7.32 17.41
C THR A 102 7.67 6.74 16.37
N PRO A 103 8.14 6.08 15.30
CA PRO A 103 7.26 5.45 14.33
C PRO A 103 6.39 4.37 14.99
N ASP A 104 5.13 4.28 14.58
CA ASP A 104 4.26 3.21 15.02
C ASP A 104 4.83 1.84 14.62
N THR A 105 4.93 0.93 15.58
CA THR A 105 5.43 -0.42 15.37
C THR A 105 4.39 -1.45 15.79
N LEU A 106 4.29 -2.54 15.04
CA LEU A 106 3.52 -3.70 15.37
C LEU A 106 4.44 -4.93 15.43
N LEU A 107 4.45 -5.64 16.56
CA LEU A 107 5.38 -6.75 16.81
C LEU A 107 6.86 -6.37 16.53
N GLY A 108 7.25 -5.16 16.92
CA GLY A 108 8.62 -4.66 16.73
C GLY A 108 8.99 -4.31 15.28
N ARG A 109 8.03 -4.27 14.36
CA ARG A 109 8.25 -3.91 12.95
C ARG A 109 7.50 -2.63 12.60
N PRO A 110 8.11 -1.75 11.77
CA PRO A 110 7.48 -0.49 11.40
C PRO A 110 6.21 -0.73 10.60
N MET A 111 5.26 0.18 10.75
CA MET A 111 4.03 0.22 9.96
C MET A 111 4.05 1.39 8.98
N LYS A 112 3.50 1.13 7.81
CA LYS A 112 3.24 2.13 6.77
C LYS A 112 1.77 2.10 6.38
N THR A 113 1.22 3.26 6.13
CA THR A 113 -0.15 3.40 5.64
C THR A 113 -0.17 3.62 4.14
N SER A 114 -1.14 3.01 3.48
CA SER A 114 -1.49 3.35 2.10
C SER A 114 -3.00 3.39 1.94
N ALA A 115 -3.49 4.42 1.28
CA ALA A 115 -4.91 4.54 0.94
C ALA A 115 -5.36 3.50 -0.10
N TYR A 116 -4.43 2.91 -0.83
CA TYR A 116 -4.70 1.90 -1.86
C TYR A 116 -4.69 0.47 -1.34
N MET A 117 -4.31 0.26 -0.07
CA MET A 117 -4.54 -1.02 0.60
C MET A 117 -6.05 -1.21 0.83
N PRO A 118 -6.62 -2.38 0.47
CA PRO A 118 -8.02 -2.67 0.72
C PRO A 118 -8.37 -2.59 2.22
N VAL A 119 -9.56 -2.12 2.51
CA VAL A 119 -10.14 -2.17 3.85
C VAL A 119 -10.59 -3.58 4.20
N ILE A 120 -10.84 -3.85 5.49
CA ILE A 120 -11.34 -5.15 5.94
C ILE A 120 -12.69 -5.43 5.28
N ALA A 121 -12.73 -6.47 4.44
CA ALA A 121 -13.92 -6.94 3.73
C ALA A 121 -13.72 -8.41 3.32
N ALA A 122 -14.81 -9.10 3.01
CA ALA A 122 -14.77 -10.48 2.53
C ALA A 122 -13.90 -10.60 1.27
N GLY A 123 -12.96 -11.53 1.25
CA GLY A 123 -12.06 -11.79 0.13
C GLY A 123 -10.98 -10.72 -0.11
N ALA A 124 -10.92 -9.68 0.71
CA ALA A 124 -9.93 -8.61 0.55
C ALA A 124 -8.59 -8.98 1.20
N LYS A 125 -7.48 -8.64 0.54
CA LYS A 125 -6.12 -8.72 1.10
C LYS A 125 -5.81 -7.40 1.82
N THR A 126 -6.10 -7.32 3.11
CA THR A 126 -6.14 -6.06 3.87
C THR A 126 -4.84 -5.69 4.56
N ILE A 127 -3.96 -6.67 4.77
CA ILE A 127 -2.70 -6.52 5.47
C ILE A 127 -1.59 -7.17 4.65
N ALA A 128 -0.54 -6.45 4.37
CA ALA A 128 0.68 -6.97 3.79
C ALA A 128 1.83 -6.88 4.79
N PHE A 129 2.59 -7.96 4.94
CA PHE A 129 3.76 -8.02 5.80
C PHE A 129 4.91 -8.68 5.04
N GLY A 130 6.01 -7.98 4.87
CA GLY A 130 7.16 -8.51 4.15
C GLY A 130 8.30 -7.52 3.97
N ASP A 131 9.38 -8.01 3.40
CA ASP A 131 10.52 -7.19 2.97
C ASP A 131 10.27 -6.74 1.52
N PHE A 132 9.81 -5.51 1.35
CA PHE A 132 9.48 -4.95 0.04
C PHE A 132 10.72 -4.61 -0.82
N SER A 133 11.93 -4.79 -0.32
CA SER A 133 13.14 -4.66 -1.14
C SER A 133 13.25 -5.76 -2.23
N TYR A 134 12.48 -6.82 -2.10
CA TYR A 134 12.34 -7.87 -3.11
C TYR A 134 11.28 -7.56 -4.19
N TYR A 135 10.53 -6.49 -4.05
CA TYR A 135 9.63 -6.03 -5.10
C TYR A 135 10.39 -5.11 -6.06
N TRP A 136 10.55 -5.55 -7.29
CA TRP A 136 11.32 -4.85 -8.31
C TRP A 136 10.42 -4.02 -9.20
N ILE A 137 10.78 -2.75 -9.37
CA ILE A 137 10.10 -1.81 -10.27
C ILE A 137 11.03 -1.54 -11.44
N ALA A 138 10.56 -1.78 -12.66
CA ALA A 138 11.31 -1.54 -13.88
C ALA A 138 10.65 -0.44 -14.71
N ASP A 139 11.29 0.71 -14.78
CA ASP A 139 10.88 1.81 -15.65
C ASP A 139 11.31 1.51 -17.09
N ARG A 140 10.35 1.38 -18.00
CA ARG A 140 10.64 1.11 -19.40
C ARG A 140 11.02 2.38 -20.18
N GLN A 141 10.47 3.53 -19.79
CA GLN A 141 10.68 4.82 -20.45
C GLN A 141 10.60 5.96 -19.44
N GLY A 142 11.49 6.93 -19.55
CA GLY A 142 11.45 8.12 -18.72
C GLY A 142 10.14 8.90 -18.84
N ARG A 143 9.83 9.67 -17.80
CA ARG A 143 8.67 10.57 -17.78
C ARG A 143 8.79 11.58 -18.90
N SER A 144 7.74 11.76 -19.68
CA SER A 144 7.63 12.81 -20.68
C SER A 144 6.54 13.79 -20.33
N PHE A 145 6.77 15.04 -20.63
CA PHE A 145 5.83 16.13 -20.45
C PHE A 145 5.82 16.99 -21.70
N LYS A 146 4.64 17.11 -22.34
CA LYS A 146 4.45 17.91 -23.55
C LYS A 146 3.38 18.95 -23.35
N ARG A 147 3.64 20.17 -23.79
CA ARG A 147 2.64 21.21 -23.95
C ARG A 147 2.04 21.11 -25.36
N LEU A 148 0.72 21.06 -25.42
CA LEU A 148 -0.06 20.97 -26.66
C LEU A 148 -0.70 22.32 -26.93
N ASN A 149 -0.09 23.12 -27.81
CA ASN A 149 -0.55 24.48 -28.09
C ASN A 149 -1.71 24.52 -29.09
N GLU A 150 -1.84 23.52 -29.95
CA GLU A 150 -2.78 23.52 -31.07
C GLU A 150 -4.07 22.76 -30.78
N LEU A 151 -4.04 21.70 -29.97
CA LEU A 151 -5.17 20.79 -29.77
C LEU A 151 -6.45 21.48 -29.27
N TYR A 152 -6.33 22.53 -28.47
CA TYR A 152 -7.44 23.28 -27.88
C TYR A 152 -7.40 24.78 -28.20
N ALA A 153 -6.65 25.18 -29.23
CA ALA A 153 -6.45 26.59 -29.61
C ALA A 153 -7.78 27.30 -29.95
N ALA A 154 -8.71 26.60 -30.60
CA ALA A 154 -10.04 27.13 -30.92
C ALA A 154 -10.86 27.53 -29.68
N ASN A 155 -10.58 26.93 -28.51
CA ASN A 155 -11.25 27.23 -27.26
C ASN A 155 -10.43 28.15 -26.35
N GLY A 156 -9.30 28.71 -26.85
CA GLY A 156 -8.40 29.53 -26.04
C GLY A 156 -7.69 28.77 -24.90
N GLN A 157 -7.60 27.46 -25.01
CA GLN A 157 -7.03 26.57 -23.98
C GLN A 157 -5.71 25.97 -24.44
N VAL A 158 -4.86 25.61 -23.47
CA VAL A 158 -3.58 24.90 -23.69
C VAL A 158 -3.66 23.54 -23.02
N GLY A 159 -3.39 22.49 -23.81
CA GLY A 159 -3.32 21.13 -23.30
C GLY A 159 -1.93 20.78 -22.74
N PHE A 160 -1.91 19.91 -21.75
CA PHE A 160 -0.67 19.32 -21.24
C PHE A 160 -0.80 17.81 -21.20
N LEU A 161 0.18 17.11 -21.77
CA LEU A 161 0.26 15.65 -21.78
C LEU A 161 1.46 15.19 -20.97
N GLY A 162 1.19 14.41 -19.92
CA GLY A 162 2.22 13.69 -19.17
C GLY A 162 2.11 12.20 -19.46
N SER A 163 3.20 11.53 -19.71
CA SER A 163 3.24 10.08 -19.86
C SER A 163 4.42 9.46 -19.12
N GLN A 164 4.19 8.28 -18.58
CA GLN A 164 5.18 7.43 -17.95
C GLN A 164 4.84 5.97 -18.27
N ARG A 165 5.87 5.14 -18.38
CA ARG A 165 5.71 3.70 -18.62
C ARG A 165 6.57 2.91 -17.64
N VAL A 166 5.91 2.15 -16.79
CA VAL A 166 6.49 1.30 -15.75
C VAL A 166 6.19 -0.16 -16.05
#